data_50097d20776d6bf77cb9cce33d5c4821
#
_entry.id   50097d20776d6bf77cb9cce33d5c4821
#
_cell.length_a   1.000
_cell.length_b   1.000
_cell.length_c   1.000
_cell.angle_alpha   90.00
_cell.angle_beta   90.00
_cell.angle_gamma   90.00
#
_symmetry.space_group_name_H-M   'P 1'
#
loop_
_entity.id
_entity.type
_entity.pdbx_description
1 polymer ?
#
loop_
_entity_poly.entity_id
_entity_poly.type
_entity_poly.pdbx_seq_one_letter_code
_entity_poly.pdbx_strand_id
1 'polypeptide(L)'
;HRVDREKAYIIGVGCTGKLDVEKLRKMGIKGIQSISGAELTDDCEILNVSTIYGDKTVAYKDAMLERCHVCKGKEHMIYDEIIGESKDTKDADRFAEVEKIEKMSPEERFAFFQKELSKCIRCNACRNACPACSCRKCVFDSTKFDSAQKANVDSFEEKMFHIIRAFHVAGRCTDCGECSRVCPQGIPLHLFN
;
A
#
# COMPACT_ATOMS: atom_id res chain seq x y z
N HIS A 1 1.90 6.45 -18.53
CA HIS A 1 1.51 7.85 -18.65
C HIS A 1 1.83 8.32 -20.07
N ARG A 2 0.88 8.93 -20.76
CA ARG A 2 1.05 9.43 -22.13
C ARG A 2 1.67 10.83 -22.12
N VAL A 3 2.80 10.97 -21.43
CA VAL A 3 3.57 12.22 -21.37
C VAL A 3 4.79 12.07 -22.27
N ASP A 4 4.98 13.02 -23.14
CA ASP A 4 6.15 13.12 -23.97
C ASP A 4 7.37 13.41 -23.08
N ARG A 5 8.40 12.56 -23.15
CA ARG A 5 9.58 12.64 -22.28
C ARG A 5 10.31 13.97 -22.45
N GLU A 6 10.37 14.51 -23.65
CA GLU A 6 11.06 15.76 -23.96
C GLU A 6 10.38 17.00 -23.34
N LYS A 7 9.09 16.87 -22.97
CA LYS A 7 8.30 17.93 -22.35
C LYS A 7 8.17 17.80 -20.82
N ALA A 8 8.88 16.82 -20.22
CA ALA A 8 8.80 16.55 -18.81
C ALA A 8 10.20 16.63 -18.18
N TYR A 9 10.34 17.44 -17.13
CA TYR A 9 11.49 17.40 -16.22
C TYR A 9 11.14 16.47 -15.05
N ILE A 10 11.90 15.40 -14.88
CA ILE A 10 11.63 14.36 -13.91
C ILE A 10 12.61 14.47 -12.73
N ILE A 11 12.08 14.71 -11.56
CA ILE A 11 12.85 14.74 -10.31
C ILE A 11 12.62 13.41 -9.59
N GLY A 12 13.69 12.61 -9.44
CA GLY A 12 13.72 11.45 -8.58
C GLY A 12 13.87 11.90 -7.12
N VAL A 13 13.05 11.33 -6.24
CA VAL A 13 13.18 11.60 -4.80
C VAL A 13 13.62 10.33 -4.11
N GLY A 14 14.72 10.39 -3.37
CA GLY A 14 15.21 9.29 -2.56
C GLY A 14 14.14 8.79 -1.59
N CYS A 15 14.06 7.48 -1.41
CA CYS A 15 13.04 6.86 -0.58
C CYS A 15 13.66 6.05 0.54
N THR A 16 13.42 6.45 1.77
CA THR A 16 13.85 5.73 2.97
C THR A 16 12.79 4.75 3.50
N GLY A 17 11.56 4.84 3.02
CA GLY A 17 10.42 4.01 3.42
C GLY A 17 9.21 4.88 3.74
N LYS A 18 8.10 4.25 4.10
CA LYS A 18 6.85 4.91 4.43
C LYS A 18 6.32 4.43 5.77
N LEU A 19 5.87 5.35 6.59
CA LEU A 19 5.33 5.04 7.91
C LEU A 19 3.89 4.50 7.82
N ASP A 20 3.60 3.51 8.65
CA ASP A 20 2.28 2.93 8.82
C ASP A 20 1.60 3.54 10.06
N VAL A 21 0.70 4.48 9.82
CA VAL A 21 -0.03 5.16 10.90
C VAL A 21 -0.90 4.19 11.71
N GLU A 22 -1.40 3.11 11.10
CA GLU A 22 -2.18 2.08 11.80
C GLU A 22 -1.29 1.25 12.74
N LYS A 23 -0.04 0.96 12.37
CA LYS A 23 0.92 0.35 13.29
C LYS A 23 1.19 1.27 14.48
N LEU A 24 1.45 2.56 14.25
CA LEU A 24 1.65 3.53 15.32
C LEU A 24 0.43 3.58 16.26
N ARG A 25 -0.78 3.56 15.68
CA ARG A 25 -2.01 3.55 16.48
C ARG A 25 -2.15 2.27 17.33
N LYS A 26 -1.80 1.10 16.78
CA LYS A 26 -1.78 -0.18 17.52
C LYS A 26 -0.76 -0.20 18.64
N MET A 27 0.36 0.53 18.49
CA MET A 27 1.35 0.77 19.55
C MET A 27 0.89 1.79 20.62
N GLY A 28 -0.37 2.25 20.54
CA GLY A 28 -0.92 3.22 21.49
C GLY A 28 -0.51 4.68 21.22
N ILE A 29 0.06 4.96 20.04
CA ILE A 29 0.41 6.33 19.64
C ILE A 29 -0.79 6.95 18.94
N LYS A 30 -1.42 7.91 19.60
CA LYS A 30 -2.63 8.59 19.12
C LYS A 30 -2.41 10.10 19.13
N GLY A 31 -3.22 10.82 18.33
CA GLY A 31 -3.16 12.29 18.31
C GLY A 31 -1.83 12.82 17.77
N ILE A 32 -1.28 12.19 16.75
CA ILE A 32 0.01 12.57 16.15
C ILE A 32 -0.11 13.96 15.53
N GLN A 33 0.78 14.87 15.93
CA GLN A 33 0.90 16.24 15.40
C GLN A 33 2.06 16.34 14.42
N SER A 34 3.19 15.77 14.76
CA SER A 34 4.37 15.76 13.88
C SER A 34 5.22 14.51 14.13
N ILE A 35 5.98 14.15 13.11
CA ILE A 35 7.00 13.10 13.19
C ILE A 35 8.29 13.74 12.67
N SER A 36 9.29 13.80 13.50
CA SER A 36 10.61 14.32 13.15
C SER A 36 11.65 13.21 13.19
N GLY A 37 12.61 13.33 12.31
CA GLY A 37 13.84 12.61 12.06
C GLY A 37 14.11 11.29 12.77
N ALA A 38 14.91 10.48 12.13
CA ALA A 38 15.49 9.32 12.76
C ALA A 38 16.81 9.74 13.43
N GLU A 39 16.87 9.74 14.74
CA GLU A 39 18.15 9.75 15.44
C GLU A 39 18.75 8.34 15.35
N LEU A 40 19.99 8.24 14.88
CA LEU A 40 20.75 7.00 14.91
C LEU A 40 21.19 6.76 16.35
N THR A 41 20.65 5.74 16.99
CA THR A 41 21.23 5.13 18.18
C THR A 41 22.07 3.93 17.76
N ASP A 42 22.95 3.44 18.66
CA ASP A 42 23.92 2.37 18.34
C ASP A 42 23.30 1.12 17.68
N ASP A 43 21.99 0.89 17.89
CA ASP A 43 21.29 -0.31 17.39
C ASP A 43 20.11 -0.04 16.45
N CYS A 44 19.54 1.16 16.37
CA CYS A 44 18.40 1.44 15.49
C CYS A 44 18.15 2.93 15.26
N GLU A 45 17.51 3.23 14.16
CA GLU A 45 16.94 4.55 13.87
C GLU A 45 15.67 4.76 14.69
N ILE A 46 15.58 5.86 15.43
CA ILE A 46 14.43 6.22 16.27
C ILE A 46 13.68 7.39 15.64
N LEU A 47 12.37 7.27 15.57
CA LEU A 47 11.47 8.37 15.23
C LEU A 47 10.99 9.04 16.51
N ASN A 48 11.04 10.37 16.51
CA ASN A 48 10.40 11.21 17.52
C ASN A 48 9.01 11.60 17.03
N VAL A 49 7.98 11.16 17.75
CA VAL A 49 6.57 11.39 17.43
C VAL A 49 5.97 12.33 18.45
N SER A 50 5.68 13.57 18.03
CA SER A 50 4.96 14.52 18.87
C SER A 50 3.47 14.27 18.79
N THR A 51 2.81 14.15 19.92
CA THR A 51 1.37 13.90 20.02
C THR A 51 0.71 14.90 20.94
N ILE A 52 -0.62 15.05 20.85
CA ILE A 52 -1.41 15.87 21.78
C ILE A 52 -1.32 15.37 23.24
N TYR A 53 -0.78 14.17 23.48
CA TYR A 53 -0.62 13.56 24.79
C TYR A 53 0.85 13.51 25.26
N GLY A 54 1.76 14.21 24.55
CA GLY A 54 3.20 14.24 24.81
C GLY A 54 4.00 13.50 23.74
N ASP A 55 5.32 13.65 23.83
CA ASP A 55 6.25 13.08 22.85
C ASP A 55 6.51 11.59 23.15
N LYS A 56 6.67 10.82 22.08
CA LYS A 56 6.97 9.38 22.10
C LYS A 56 8.07 9.06 21.11
N THR A 57 8.81 8.01 21.39
CA THR A 57 9.84 7.47 20.50
C THR A 57 9.46 6.08 20.01
N VAL A 58 9.76 5.79 18.76
CA VAL A 58 9.47 4.50 18.12
C VAL A 58 10.63 4.12 17.23
N ALA A 59 11.03 2.85 17.23
CA ALA A 59 11.99 2.36 16.27
C ALA A 59 11.44 2.51 14.84
N TYR A 60 12.22 3.11 13.95
CA TYR A 60 11.80 3.39 12.57
C TYR A 60 11.31 2.14 11.85
N LYS A 61 12.06 1.02 11.99
CA LYS A 61 11.69 -0.27 11.40
C LYS A 61 10.30 -0.75 11.82
N ASP A 62 9.92 -0.55 13.08
CA ASP A 62 8.64 -1.03 13.60
C ASP A 62 7.47 -0.16 13.14
N ALA A 63 7.75 1.10 12.81
CA ALA A 63 6.78 2.05 12.30
C ALA A 63 6.58 1.99 10.78
N MET A 64 7.47 1.30 10.04
CA MET A 64 7.39 1.21 8.58
C MET A 64 6.29 0.27 8.10
N LEU A 65 5.78 0.54 6.90
CA LEU A 65 4.98 -0.43 6.14
C LEU A 65 5.78 -1.71 5.89
N GLU A 66 5.14 -2.87 6.05
CA GLU A 66 5.78 -4.18 5.77
C GLU A 66 6.44 -4.21 4.39
N ARG A 67 5.75 -3.68 3.38
CA ARG A 67 6.27 -3.62 2.02
C ARG A 67 7.55 -2.80 1.87
N CYS A 68 7.79 -1.85 2.74
CA CYS A 68 8.99 -1.03 2.69
C CYS A 68 10.24 -1.79 3.15
N HIS A 69 10.08 -2.81 3.98
CA HIS A 69 11.19 -3.65 4.43
C HIS A 69 11.79 -4.50 3.29
N VAL A 70 10.97 -4.86 2.31
CA VAL A 70 11.34 -5.73 1.19
C VAL A 70 11.31 -5.03 -0.18
N CYS A 71 11.16 -3.70 -0.18
CA CYS A 71 11.02 -2.92 -1.41
C CYS A 71 12.34 -2.80 -2.15
N LYS A 72 12.37 -3.27 -3.39
CA LYS A 72 13.50 -3.12 -4.33
C LYS A 72 13.30 -2.00 -5.36
N GLY A 73 12.15 -1.32 -5.35
CA GLY A 73 11.80 -0.27 -6.30
C GLY A 73 12.26 1.12 -5.90
N LYS A 74 13.48 1.24 -5.35
CA LYS A 74 14.04 2.52 -4.89
C LYS A 74 15.02 3.15 -5.88
N GLU A 75 15.38 2.41 -6.92
CA GLU A 75 16.24 2.93 -8.00
C GLU A 75 15.38 3.68 -9.04
N HIS A 76 15.84 4.83 -9.42
CA HIS A 76 15.20 5.66 -10.45
C HIS A 76 15.78 5.31 -11.81
N MET A 77 14.95 4.73 -12.70
CA MET A 77 15.37 4.34 -14.06
C MET A 77 15.43 5.51 -15.03
N ILE A 78 14.60 6.52 -14.84
CA ILE A 78 14.49 7.69 -15.71
C ILE A 78 14.33 8.92 -14.82
N TYR A 79 15.28 9.85 -14.91
CA TYR A 79 15.25 11.11 -14.17
C TYR A 79 16.14 12.15 -14.85
N ASP A 80 15.93 13.41 -14.55
CA ASP A 80 16.78 14.52 -14.89
C ASP A 80 17.62 14.96 -13.68
N GLU A 81 17.03 14.83 -12.47
CA GLU A 81 17.67 15.18 -11.20
C GLU A 81 17.25 14.20 -10.11
N ILE A 82 18.11 13.93 -9.12
CA ILE A 82 17.81 13.14 -7.92
C ILE A 82 18.01 14.01 -6.68
N ILE A 83 17.03 14.01 -5.79
CA ILE A 83 17.07 14.67 -4.49
C ILE A 83 16.99 13.62 -3.37
N GLY A 84 17.95 13.66 -2.46
CA GLY A 84 18.05 12.74 -1.31
C GLY A 84 18.59 11.36 -1.68
N GLU A 85 18.71 10.52 -0.65
CA GLU A 85 19.23 9.16 -0.77
C GLU A 85 18.13 8.12 -0.54
N SER A 86 18.26 6.98 -1.18
CA SER A 86 17.36 5.82 -0.97
C SER A 86 18.03 4.81 -0.05
N LYS A 87 17.26 4.28 0.90
CA LYS A 87 17.75 3.22 1.80
C LYS A 87 17.76 1.87 1.06
N ASP A 88 18.88 1.17 1.10
CA ASP A 88 19.03 -0.13 0.46
C ASP A 88 18.31 -1.25 1.22
N THR A 89 17.71 -2.19 0.48
CA THR A 89 17.03 -3.39 1.01
C THR A 89 17.40 -4.64 0.19
N LYS A 90 18.66 -4.72 -0.27
CA LYS A 90 19.12 -5.75 -1.24
C LYS A 90 18.89 -7.18 -0.77
N ASP A 91 19.05 -7.45 0.51
CA ASP A 91 18.99 -8.80 1.08
C ASP A 91 17.58 -9.26 1.45
N ALA A 92 16.58 -8.43 1.28
CA ALA A 92 15.22 -8.76 1.66
C ALA A 92 14.52 -9.63 0.61
N ASP A 93 13.88 -10.70 1.06
CA ASP A 93 13.03 -11.54 0.20
C ASP A 93 11.71 -10.85 -0.10
N ARG A 94 11.62 -10.26 -1.29
CA ARG A 94 10.43 -9.56 -1.76
C ARG A 94 9.21 -10.46 -1.91
N PHE A 95 9.41 -11.72 -2.18
CA PHE A 95 8.35 -12.65 -2.54
C PHE A 95 7.92 -13.59 -1.41
N ALA A 96 8.51 -13.47 -0.22
CA ALA A 96 8.21 -14.35 0.91
C ALA A 96 6.71 -14.51 1.22
N GLU A 97 5.92 -13.42 1.10
CA GLU A 97 4.47 -13.49 1.31
C GLU A 97 3.72 -14.15 0.15
N VAL A 98 4.17 -13.90 -1.09
CA VAL A 98 3.62 -14.54 -2.29
C VAL A 98 3.84 -16.05 -2.22
N GLU A 99 5.04 -16.47 -1.85
CA GLU A 99 5.37 -17.89 -1.69
C GLU A 99 4.49 -18.60 -0.65
N LYS A 100 4.13 -17.91 0.43
CA LYS A 100 3.20 -18.47 1.43
C LYS A 100 1.82 -18.75 0.81
N ILE A 101 1.32 -17.83 -0.02
CA ILE A 101 0.04 -17.97 -0.71
C ILE A 101 0.13 -19.07 -1.80
N GLU A 102 1.25 -19.15 -2.51
CA GLU A 102 1.46 -20.17 -3.54
C GLU A 102 1.54 -21.59 -2.98
N LYS A 103 2.09 -21.74 -1.77
CA LYS A 103 2.17 -23.05 -1.05
C LYS A 103 0.81 -23.53 -0.52
N MET A 104 -0.20 -22.67 -0.46
CA MET A 104 -1.57 -23.06 -0.07
C MET A 104 -2.21 -23.94 -1.14
N SER A 105 -3.01 -24.95 -0.72
CA SER A 105 -3.88 -25.66 -1.65
C SER A 105 -4.88 -24.70 -2.31
N PRO A 106 -5.49 -25.06 -3.45
CA PRO A 106 -6.54 -24.23 -4.07
C PRO A 106 -7.69 -23.90 -3.12
N GLU A 107 -8.10 -24.87 -2.29
CA GLU A 107 -9.18 -24.74 -1.31
C GLU A 107 -8.80 -23.78 -0.18
N GLU A 108 -7.60 -23.91 0.37
CA GLU A 108 -7.09 -23.02 1.42
C GLU A 108 -6.94 -21.60 0.90
N ARG A 109 -6.40 -21.41 -0.29
CA ARG A 109 -6.24 -20.12 -0.96
C ARG A 109 -7.58 -19.46 -1.20
N PHE A 110 -8.55 -20.23 -1.71
CA PHE A 110 -9.91 -19.73 -1.91
C PHE A 110 -10.56 -19.31 -0.58
N ALA A 111 -10.45 -20.12 0.46
CA ALA A 111 -10.98 -19.81 1.79
C ALA A 111 -10.33 -18.56 2.40
N PHE A 112 -9.00 -18.42 2.26
CA PHE A 112 -8.27 -17.24 2.70
C PHE A 112 -8.81 -15.97 2.02
N PHE A 113 -8.89 -15.95 0.70
CA PHE A 113 -9.39 -14.82 -0.04
C PHE A 113 -10.86 -14.54 0.21
N GLN A 114 -11.68 -15.57 0.34
CA GLN A 114 -13.09 -15.42 0.69
C GLN A 114 -13.26 -14.74 2.04
N LYS A 115 -12.52 -15.18 3.05
CA LYS A 115 -12.53 -14.61 4.39
C LYS A 115 -12.08 -13.13 4.38
N GLU A 116 -10.98 -12.83 3.70
CA GLU A 116 -10.45 -11.47 3.67
C GLU A 116 -11.40 -10.51 2.92
N LEU A 117 -11.89 -10.90 1.76
CA LEU A 117 -12.77 -10.05 0.96
C LEU A 117 -14.17 -9.87 1.56
N SER A 118 -14.65 -10.81 2.39
CA SER A 118 -15.95 -10.65 3.07
C SER A 118 -16.00 -9.46 4.05
N LYS A 119 -14.83 -8.95 4.45
CA LYS A 119 -14.72 -7.75 5.31
C LYS A 119 -14.99 -6.45 4.55
N CYS A 120 -15.06 -6.48 3.22
CA CYS A 120 -15.12 -5.29 2.38
C CYS A 120 -16.45 -4.54 2.56
N ILE A 121 -16.37 -3.24 2.82
CA ILE A 121 -17.52 -2.32 2.95
C ILE A 121 -17.71 -1.43 1.71
N ARG A 122 -17.04 -1.72 0.60
CA ARG A 122 -17.14 -0.98 -0.67
C ARG A 122 -16.89 0.53 -0.56
N CYS A 123 -16.03 0.98 0.34
CA CYS A 123 -15.70 2.40 0.52
C CYS A 123 -14.86 2.99 -0.63
N ASN A 124 -14.36 2.18 -1.56
CA ASN A 124 -13.52 2.56 -2.69
C ASN A 124 -12.15 3.21 -2.34
N ALA A 125 -11.76 3.27 -1.06
CA ALA A 125 -10.49 3.88 -0.64
C ALA A 125 -9.30 3.26 -1.38
N CYS A 126 -9.27 1.93 -1.53
CA CYS A 126 -8.22 1.20 -2.25
C CYS A 126 -8.13 1.57 -3.74
N ARG A 127 -9.27 1.87 -4.38
CA ARG A 127 -9.31 2.34 -5.76
C ARG A 127 -8.79 3.77 -5.87
N ASN A 128 -9.24 4.64 -4.99
CA ASN A 128 -8.92 6.06 -5.03
C ASN A 128 -7.45 6.35 -4.68
N ALA A 129 -6.85 5.53 -3.83
CA ALA A 129 -5.43 5.67 -3.47
C ALA A 129 -4.46 5.01 -4.46
N CYS A 130 -4.95 4.17 -5.37
CA CYS A 130 -4.08 3.40 -6.26
C CYS A 130 -3.57 4.24 -7.42
N PRO A 131 -2.24 4.43 -7.59
CA PRO A 131 -1.67 5.20 -8.70
C PRO A 131 -1.92 4.56 -10.07
N ALA A 132 -2.19 3.25 -10.12
CA ALA A 132 -2.54 2.54 -11.35
C ALA A 132 -4.02 2.71 -11.75
N CYS A 133 -4.89 3.21 -10.86
CA CYS A 133 -6.30 3.48 -11.15
C CYS A 133 -6.48 4.89 -11.75
N SER A 134 -5.96 5.11 -12.95
CA SER A 134 -5.92 6.41 -13.65
C SER A 134 -7.01 6.59 -14.72
N CYS A 135 -8.07 5.81 -14.69
CA CYS A 135 -9.17 5.92 -15.65
C CYS A 135 -9.97 7.21 -15.46
N ARG A 136 -10.21 7.96 -16.55
CA ARG A 136 -11.05 9.16 -16.51
C ARG A 136 -12.50 8.86 -16.11
N LYS A 137 -13.01 7.69 -16.53
CA LYS A 137 -14.31 7.16 -16.14
C LYS A 137 -14.13 5.70 -15.75
N CYS A 138 -14.44 5.38 -14.52
CA CYS A 138 -14.33 4.03 -14.00
C CYS A 138 -15.58 3.22 -14.32
N VAL A 139 -15.44 1.94 -14.61
CA VAL A 139 -16.57 1.03 -14.79
C VAL A 139 -17.47 0.97 -13.56
N PHE A 140 -16.87 1.09 -12.37
CA PHE A 140 -17.58 1.09 -11.09
C PHE A 140 -18.33 2.40 -10.79
N ASP A 141 -18.16 3.44 -11.60
CA ASP A 141 -18.90 4.70 -11.49
C ASP A 141 -20.02 4.79 -12.56
N SER A 142 -20.27 3.69 -13.29
CA SER A 142 -21.30 3.65 -14.31
C SER A 142 -22.66 3.36 -13.69
N THR A 143 -23.66 4.22 -13.98
CA THR A 143 -25.05 4.01 -13.56
C THR A 143 -25.73 2.80 -14.23
N LYS A 144 -25.09 2.23 -15.25
CA LYS A 144 -25.59 1.03 -15.96
C LYS A 144 -25.31 -0.28 -15.21
N PHE A 145 -24.44 -0.25 -14.21
CA PHE A 145 -24.03 -1.42 -13.41
C PHE A 145 -24.30 -1.14 -11.93
N ASP A 146 -25.56 -1.15 -11.54
CA ASP A 146 -25.99 -0.82 -10.18
C ASP A 146 -25.30 -1.68 -9.11
N SER A 147 -25.08 -2.96 -9.39
CA SER A 147 -24.40 -3.89 -8.52
C SER A 147 -22.93 -3.52 -8.23
N ALA A 148 -22.28 -2.84 -9.16
CA ALA A 148 -20.88 -2.44 -8.99
C ALA A 148 -20.67 -1.16 -8.16
N GLN A 149 -21.72 -0.38 -7.95
CA GLN A 149 -21.60 0.95 -7.30
C GLN A 149 -21.84 0.94 -5.80
N LYS A 150 -22.60 -0.02 -5.29
CA LYS A 150 -23.06 -0.03 -3.89
C LYS A 150 -22.41 -1.15 -3.11
N ALA A 151 -22.14 -0.88 -1.83
CA ALA A 151 -21.90 -1.94 -0.88
C ALA A 151 -23.15 -2.82 -0.83
N ASN A 152 -23.00 -4.07 -1.18
CA ASN A 152 -24.09 -5.02 -1.12
C ASN A 152 -23.83 -6.03 0.00
N VAL A 153 -24.88 -6.65 0.49
CA VAL A 153 -24.80 -7.70 1.52
C VAL A 153 -24.27 -9.01 0.89
N ASP A 154 -24.22 -9.07 -0.44
CA ASP A 154 -23.77 -10.25 -1.15
C ASP A 154 -22.24 -10.30 -1.26
N SER A 155 -21.65 -11.31 -0.61
CA SER A 155 -20.21 -11.58 -0.65
C SER A 155 -19.67 -11.86 -2.07
N PHE A 156 -20.52 -12.23 -3.02
CA PHE A 156 -20.13 -12.47 -4.41
C PHE A 156 -19.77 -11.15 -5.12
N GLU A 157 -20.59 -10.13 -4.97
CA GLU A 157 -20.35 -8.82 -5.60
C GLU A 157 -19.08 -8.16 -5.07
N GLU A 158 -18.79 -8.31 -3.77
CA GLU A 158 -17.55 -7.80 -3.19
C GLU A 158 -16.31 -8.50 -3.76
N LYS A 159 -16.38 -9.80 -3.98
CA LYS A 159 -15.32 -10.56 -4.66
C LYS A 159 -15.14 -10.11 -6.09
N MET A 160 -16.23 -9.97 -6.83
CA MET A 160 -16.21 -9.52 -8.24
C MET A 160 -15.62 -8.13 -8.37
N PHE A 161 -15.91 -7.21 -7.45
CA PHE A 161 -15.28 -5.89 -7.42
C PHE A 161 -13.75 -6.01 -7.33
N HIS A 162 -13.25 -6.81 -6.39
CA HIS A 162 -11.82 -6.96 -6.20
C HIS A 162 -11.14 -7.70 -7.36
N ILE A 163 -11.77 -8.73 -7.91
CA ILE A 163 -11.29 -9.47 -9.08
C ILE A 163 -11.17 -8.55 -10.28
N ILE A 164 -12.24 -7.81 -10.62
CA ILE A 164 -12.24 -6.87 -11.75
C ILE A 164 -11.18 -5.79 -11.53
N ARG A 165 -11.06 -5.27 -10.31
CA ARG A 165 -10.04 -4.28 -9.98
C ARG A 165 -8.63 -4.84 -10.17
N ALA A 166 -8.36 -6.07 -9.73
CA ALA A 166 -7.07 -6.73 -9.91
C ALA A 166 -6.73 -6.88 -11.40
N PHE A 167 -7.67 -7.33 -12.22
CA PHE A 167 -7.49 -7.39 -13.68
C PHE A 167 -7.18 -6.03 -14.30
N HIS A 168 -7.83 -4.95 -13.83
CA HIS A 168 -7.58 -3.61 -14.36
C HIS A 168 -6.21 -3.06 -14.01
N VAL A 169 -5.61 -3.47 -12.90
CA VAL A 169 -4.27 -3.02 -12.48
C VAL A 169 -3.17 -4.02 -12.83
N ALA A 170 -3.51 -5.21 -13.30
CA ALA A 170 -2.55 -6.22 -13.72
C ALA A 170 -1.56 -5.66 -14.76
N GLY A 171 -0.28 -5.95 -14.58
CA GLY A 171 0.80 -5.41 -15.41
C GLY A 171 1.13 -3.93 -15.18
N ARG A 172 0.38 -3.22 -14.32
CA ARG A 172 0.63 -1.83 -13.94
C ARG A 172 0.87 -1.66 -12.45
N CYS A 173 0.56 -2.69 -11.67
CA CYS A 173 0.77 -2.70 -10.23
C CYS A 173 2.27 -2.69 -9.92
N THR A 174 2.71 -1.74 -9.10
CA THR A 174 4.10 -1.62 -8.62
C THR A 174 4.29 -2.23 -7.24
N ASP A 175 3.25 -2.88 -6.72
CA ASP A 175 3.24 -3.47 -5.40
C ASP A 175 3.57 -2.47 -4.26
N CYS A 176 3.10 -1.25 -4.38
CA CYS A 176 3.35 -0.19 -3.39
C CYS A 176 2.61 -0.38 -2.05
N GLY A 177 1.64 -1.30 -1.96
CA GLY A 177 0.87 -1.60 -0.74
C GLY A 177 -0.18 -0.55 -0.34
N GLU A 178 -0.34 0.56 -1.07
CA GLU A 178 -1.27 1.63 -0.70
C GLU A 178 -2.72 1.16 -0.56
N CYS A 179 -3.15 0.24 -1.42
CA CYS A 179 -4.51 -0.31 -1.36
C CYS A 179 -4.81 -1.02 -0.03
N SER A 180 -3.82 -1.72 0.53
CA SER A 180 -3.94 -2.36 1.85
C SER A 180 -3.87 -1.35 2.98
N ARG A 181 -2.93 -0.39 2.89
CA ARG A 181 -2.75 0.65 3.90
C ARG A 181 -3.99 1.50 4.14
N VAL A 182 -4.69 1.89 3.07
CA VAL A 182 -5.88 2.74 3.18
C VAL A 182 -7.16 1.96 3.49
N CYS A 183 -7.11 0.63 3.53
CA CYS A 183 -8.28 -0.18 3.79
C CYS A 183 -8.70 -0.09 5.26
N PRO A 184 -9.88 0.48 5.59
CA PRO A 184 -10.32 0.60 6.98
C PRO A 184 -10.63 -0.77 7.61
N GLN A 185 -10.82 -1.81 6.79
CA GLN A 185 -11.06 -3.18 7.23
C GLN A 185 -9.79 -4.03 7.31
N GLY A 186 -8.61 -3.45 7.04
CA GLY A 186 -7.34 -4.14 7.13
C GLY A 186 -7.18 -5.30 6.13
N ILE A 187 -7.85 -5.24 4.98
CA ILE A 187 -7.76 -6.29 3.96
C ILE A 187 -6.40 -6.18 3.25
N PRO A 188 -5.62 -7.28 3.14
CA PRO A 188 -4.32 -7.27 2.48
C PRO A 188 -4.47 -7.27 0.95
N LEU A 189 -5.02 -6.20 0.40
CA LEU A 189 -5.40 -6.09 -1.01
C LEU A 189 -4.23 -6.15 -1.99
N HIS A 190 -3.00 -5.88 -1.54
CA HIS A 190 -1.80 -6.01 -2.38
C HIS A 190 -1.53 -7.46 -2.79
N LEU A 191 -2.00 -8.45 -2.01
CA LEU A 191 -1.87 -9.87 -2.34
C LEU A 191 -2.79 -10.33 -3.48
N PHE A 192 -3.73 -9.49 -3.89
CA PHE A 192 -4.67 -9.77 -5.00
C PHE A 192 -4.23 -9.18 -6.35
N ASN A 193 -3.23 -8.31 -6.38
CA ASN A 193 -2.87 -7.54 -7.56
C ASN A 193 -1.70 -8.16 -8.33
#